data_4a352a2fd962930da9bd66e007fc7755
#
_entry.id   4a352a2fd962930da9bd66e007fc7755
#
_cell.length_a   1.000
_cell.length_b   1.000
_cell.length_c   1.000
_cell.angle_alpha   90.00
_cell.angle_beta   90.00
_cell.angle_gamma   90.00
#
_symmetry.space_group_name_H-M   'P 1'
#
loop_
_entity.id
_entity.type
_entity.pdbx_description
1 polymer ?
#
loop_
_entity_poly.entity_id
_entity_poly.type
_entity_poly.pdbx_seq_one_letter_code
_entity_poly.pdbx_strand_id
1 'polypeptide(L)'
;TEKRHLPSLKGEKTELSVRGDIISSDNFKIASSKKVYKAMIDTRHLDPLKEESFVNMFSIYSGLDIKTIKEKLVEGKKEPGSLVLTYNIDSRSAKNLKELAFKLIQLDVFTSRQVNGSKILRGLTISESGEKRTFSYNDTLTPVVGYISKFESESGKTKVNGIKGLERNYNKVLNQSKDGILQGDRDVLSYISFDKNSIIRKRVDGATLNLNIPLKLQKNNEITLDMYKKKLGADEIIVSIMDSKTGKILTMASSNRFNPEKIGKEDIGSLNVNAIEYQFEPGSVMKPISISIAMDKNLVKKNESFYAYNEGGVRNAKGEFPKGAYKIGRFTIKDDHQFGKHNLSLDDIVMYSSNIGTLQIAQRLTGPEFYEGMRKYGFTRKTGIDLPYEKKGVMPKIWQFSAGDKDKRDNVFKATVSFGQGMTSTFIQVLKAYSAFNNGGYMVTPRIVSHLTHDNNKYKPYDDKPEQIISKQTADEIKRLLVRTVNEGTGKAAKIDGLEIGGKTGTAQIARGGKYLKQYISSFFGFVNDEHNNSYTIGVTVINPISTGKNWYYYYASWSAVPVFKEMVQNLVKLNYLVPKEDIILEKK
;
A
#
# COMPACT_ATOMS: atom_id res chain seq x y z
N THR A 1 38.00 -40.62 -42.67
CA THR A 1 38.67 -40.19 -41.43
C THR A 1 37.68 -39.35 -40.65
N GLU A 2 36.93 -39.99 -39.73
CA GLU A 2 36.04 -39.30 -38.79
C GLU A 2 36.90 -38.41 -37.88
N LYS A 3 36.65 -37.11 -37.89
CA LYS A 3 37.22 -36.19 -36.90
C LYS A 3 36.66 -36.55 -35.54
N ARG A 4 37.45 -37.22 -34.71
CA ARG A 4 37.14 -37.37 -33.28
C ARG A 4 37.07 -35.98 -32.68
N HIS A 5 35.87 -35.52 -32.32
CA HIS A 5 35.71 -34.36 -31.50
C HIS A 5 36.28 -34.67 -30.11
N LEU A 6 37.44 -34.10 -29.83
CA LEU A 6 37.98 -34.09 -28.47
C LEU A 6 36.99 -33.37 -27.56
N PRO A 7 36.67 -33.92 -26.38
CA PRO A 7 35.78 -33.23 -25.42
C PRO A 7 36.40 -31.87 -25.08
N SER A 8 35.58 -30.84 -25.03
CA SER A 8 35.98 -29.50 -24.60
C SER A 8 36.63 -29.58 -23.22
N LEU A 9 37.86 -29.08 -23.10
CA LEU A 9 38.61 -28.99 -21.84
C LEU A 9 38.01 -27.92 -20.87
N LYS A 10 37.05 -27.15 -21.35
CA LYS A 10 36.38 -26.11 -20.57
C LYS A 10 34.93 -26.45 -20.40
N GLY A 11 34.43 -26.27 -19.18
CA GLY A 11 33.02 -26.39 -18.85
C GLY A 11 32.43 -25.05 -18.43
N GLU A 12 31.23 -24.75 -18.89
CA GLU A 12 30.51 -23.55 -18.53
C GLU A 12 29.41 -23.89 -17.51
N LYS A 13 29.19 -22.98 -16.58
CA LYS A 13 28.09 -23.03 -15.60
C LYS A 13 27.38 -21.70 -15.58
N THR A 14 26.07 -21.73 -15.76
CA THR A 14 25.22 -20.57 -15.58
C THR A 14 24.90 -20.41 -14.10
N GLU A 15 25.12 -19.22 -13.55
CA GLU A 15 24.71 -18.83 -12.21
C GLU A 15 23.41 -18.03 -12.31
N LEU A 16 22.32 -18.58 -11.75
CA LEU A 16 20.99 -17.98 -11.82
C LEU A 16 20.95 -16.64 -11.08
N SER A 17 20.45 -15.61 -11.74
CA SER A 17 20.06 -14.35 -11.12
C SER A 17 18.68 -14.45 -10.49
N VAL A 18 18.40 -13.61 -9.51
CA VAL A 18 17.12 -13.58 -8.81
C VAL A 18 16.47 -12.20 -8.87
N ARG A 19 15.16 -12.18 -8.63
CA ARG A 19 14.35 -10.97 -8.53
C ARG A 19 14.87 -10.07 -7.41
N GLY A 20 14.79 -8.76 -7.60
CA GLY A 20 15.24 -7.76 -6.63
C GLY A 20 14.44 -7.75 -5.32
N ASP A 21 15.03 -7.20 -4.29
CA ASP A 21 14.45 -7.11 -2.96
C ASP A 21 13.53 -5.89 -2.81
N ILE A 22 12.64 -5.93 -1.81
CA ILE A 22 11.87 -4.78 -1.33
C ILE A 22 12.29 -4.53 0.11
N ILE A 23 12.84 -3.33 0.38
CA ILE A 23 13.45 -2.96 1.66
C ILE A 23 12.78 -1.70 2.21
N SER A 24 12.40 -1.72 3.49
CA SER A 24 11.86 -0.55 4.19
C SER A 24 12.92 0.54 4.41
N SER A 25 12.49 1.77 4.76
CA SER A 25 13.42 2.87 5.01
C SER A 25 14.31 2.66 6.24
N ASP A 26 13.88 1.81 7.17
CA ASP A 26 14.65 1.36 8.34
C ASP A 26 15.39 0.02 8.11
N ASN A 27 15.65 -0.31 6.84
CA ASN A 27 16.51 -1.40 6.37
C ASN A 27 15.99 -2.84 6.67
N PHE A 28 14.71 -3.03 6.84
CA PHE A 28 14.13 -4.37 6.93
C PHE A 28 13.78 -4.90 5.54
N LYS A 29 14.23 -6.10 5.25
CA LYS A 29 13.98 -6.78 3.99
C LYS A 29 12.58 -7.42 4.02
N ILE A 30 11.61 -6.74 3.38
CA ILE A 30 10.19 -7.13 3.41
C ILE A 30 9.94 -8.30 2.46
N ALA A 31 10.44 -8.19 1.23
CA ALA A 31 10.38 -9.24 0.22
C ALA A 31 11.75 -9.49 -0.36
N SER A 32 12.09 -10.76 -0.57
CA SER A 32 13.35 -11.18 -1.17
C SER A 32 13.18 -12.45 -1.96
N SER A 33 14.07 -12.68 -2.92
CA SER A 33 14.14 -13.91 -3.68
C SER A 33 15.38 -14.69 -3.32
N LYS A 34 15.23 -15.99 -3.15
CA LYS A 34 16.32 -16.92 -2.89
C LYS A 34 16.35 -18.00 -3.96
N LYS A 35 17.54 -18.45 -4.32
CA LYS A 35 17.69 -19.62 -5.19
C LYS A 35 17.13 -20.85 -4.52
N VAL A 36 16.49 -21.70 -5.29
CA VAL A 36 16.10 -23.04 -4.91
C VAL A 36 16.77 -24.05 -5.83
N TYR A 37 16.98 -25.25 -5.31
CA TYR A 37 17.70 -26.31 -5.98
C TYR A 37 16.82 -27.53 -6.12
N LYS A 38 17.09 -28.33 -7.17
CA LYS A 38 16.51 -29.65 -7.34
C LYS A 38 17.55 -30.74 -7.11
N ALA A 39 17.09 -31.82 -6.56
CA ALA A 39 17.88 -33.05 -6.44
C ALA A 39 17.35 -34.09 -7.42
N MET A 40 18.24 -34.64 -8.21
CA MET A 40 17.95 -35.67 -9.22
C MET A 40 18.88 -36.87 -9.07
N ILE A 41 18.36 -38.02 -9.41
CA ILE A 41 19.15 -39.25 -9.60
C ILE A 41 18.78 -39.86 -10.95
N ASP A 42 19.66 -40.73 -11.46
CA ASP A 42 19.28 -41.65 -12.54
C ASP A 42 19.02 -43.03 -11.90
N THR A 43 17.77 -43.45 -11.88
CA THR A 43 17.33 -44.69 -11.21
C THR A 43 18.03 -45.92 -11.75
N ARG A 44 18.55 -45.87 -12.97
CA ARG A 44 19.31 -46.98 -13.60
C ARG A 44 20.67 -47.19 -12.95
N HIS A 45 21.23 -46.16 -12.33
CA HIS A 45 22.56 -46.22 -11.70
C HIS A 45 22.51 -46.51 -10.21
N LEU A 46 21.34 -46.40 -9.57
CA LEU A 46 21.17 -46.71 -8.14
C LEU A 46 21.30 -48.23 -7.91
N ASP A 47 22.22 -48.63 -7.04
CA ASP A 47 22.36 -50.02 -6.64
C ASP A 47 21.14 -50.44 -5.79
N PRO A 48 20.36 -51.45 -6.26
CA PRO A 48 19.19 -51.91 -5.52
C PRO A 48 19.50 -52.41 -4.08
N LEU A 49 20.70 -52.91 -3.85
CA LEU A 49 21.13 -53.40 -2.53
C LEU A 49 21.45 -52.27 -1.55
N LYS A 50 21.72 -51.07 -2.08
CA LYS A 50 22.09 -49.87 -1.31
C LYS A 50 21.00 -48.80 -1.31
N GLU A 51 19.83 -49.07 -1.87
CA GLU A 51 18.71 -48.14 -1.97
C GLU A 51 18.23 -47.64 -0.60
N GLU A 52 18.12 -48.53 0.39
CA GLU A 52 17.72 -48.20 1.76
C GLU A 52 18.72 -47.21 2.41
N SER A 53 20.02 -47.46 2.21
CA SER A 53 21.08 -46.57 2.68
C SER A 53 20.99 -45.21 2.02
N PHE A 54 20.74 -45.17 0.70
CA PHE A 54 20.50 -43.94 -0.03
C PHE A 54 19.31 -43.14 0.52
N VAL A 55 18.16 -43.79 0.71
CA VAL A 55 16.93 -43.19 1.22
C VAL A 55 17.15 -42.56 2.60
N ASN A 56 17.78 -43.28 3.50
CA ASN A 56 18.05 -42.79 4.85
C ASN A 56 19.02 -41.60 4.86
N MET A 57 20.13 -41.68 4.14
CA MET A 57 21.08 -40.56 4.05
C MET A 57 20.46 -39.33 3.37
N PHE A 58 19.74 -39.53 2.28
CA PHE A 58 19.09 -38.43 1.56
C PHE A 58 18.03 -37.76 2.42
N SER A 59 17.23 -38.53 3.18
CA SER A 59 16.24 -37.98 4.13
C SER A 59 16.89 -37.09 5.18
N ILE A 60 17.98 -37.55 5.80
CA ILE A 60 18.72 -36.79 6.84
C ILE A 60 19.24 -35.45 6.28
N TYR A 61 19.83 -35.48 5.09
CA TYR A 61 20.46 -34.31 4.49
C TYR A 61 19.46 -33.33 3.81
N SER A 62 18.35 -33.88 3.29
CA SER A 62 17.34 -33.04 2.58
C SER A 62 16.20 -32.58 3.48
N GLY A 63 15.98 -33.26 4.61
CA GLY A 63 14.82 -33.06 5.46
C GLY A 63 13.51 -33.62 4.89
N LEU A 64 13.58 -34.37 3.76
CA LEU A 64 12.42 -35.04 3.20
C LEU A 64 12.07 -36.30 3.98
N ASP A 65 10.78 -36.55 4.10
CA ASP A 65 10.26 -37.76 4.72
C ASP A 65 10.63 -39.00 3.92
N ILE A 66 11.07 -40.08 4.63
CA ILE A 66 11.48 -41.36 4.06
C ILE A 66 10.38 -41.97 3.18
N LYS A 67 9.13 -41.89 3.63
CA LYS A 67 7.99 -42.42 2.89
C LYS A 67 7.84 -41.73 1.52
N THR A 68 7.94 -40.43 1.50
CA THR A 68 7.87 -39.64 0.27
C THR A 68 8.98 -40.00 -0.71
N ILE A 69 10.20 -40.19 -0.22
CA ILE A 69 11.35 -40.60 -1.05
C ILE A 69 11.10 -41.98 -1.66
N LYS A 70 10.67 -42.96 -0.84
CA LYS A 70 10.38 -44.32 -1.29
C LYS A 70 9.27 -44.36 -2.34
N GLU A 71 8.18 -43.59 -2.14
CA GLU A 71 7.09 -43.49 -3.11
C GLU A 71 7.57 -42.95 -4.47
N LYS A 72 8.41 -41.92 -4.48
CA LYS A 72 9.02 -41.39 -5.71
C LYS A 72 9.94 -42.41 -6.38
N LEU A 73 10.74 -43.13 -5.63
CA LEU A 73 11.61 -44.15 -6.19
C LEU A 73 10.81 -45.31 -6.83
N VAL A 74 9.73 -45.74 -6.22
CA VAL A 74 8.82 -46.77 -6.77
C VAL A 74 8.21 -46.25 -8.09
N GLU A 75 7.78 -45.01 -8.13
CA GLU A 75 7.23 -44.40 -9.35
C GLU A 75 8.30 -44.27 -10.44
N GLY A 76 9.48 -43.74 -10.09
CA GLY A 76 10.60 -43.58 -11.02
C GLY A 76 11.19 -44.90 -11.57
N LYS A 77 10.95 -46.03 -10.90
CA LYS A 77 11.35 -47.35 -11.40
C LYS A 77 10.41 -47.89 -12.47
N LYS A 78 9.20 -47.37 -12.59
CA LYS A 78 8.27 -47.76 -13.65
C LYS A 78 8.77 -47.32 -15.01
N GLU A 79 9.43 -46.14 -15.06
CA GLU A 79 10.11 -45.59 -16.24
C GLU A 79 11.56 -45.28 -15.86
N PRO A 80 12.50 -46.24 -15.95
CA PRO A 80 13.88 -46.06 -15.50
C PRO A 80 14.61 -44.93 -16.27
N GLY A 81 15.14 -43.99 -15.52
CA GLY A 81 15.85 -42.82 -16.08
C GLY A 81 16.07 -41.72 -15.04
N SER A 82 16.11 -40.50 -15.51
CA SER A 82 16.25 -39.32 -14.68
C SER A 82 15.00 -39.10 -13.82
N LEU A 83 15.18 -39.12 -12.51
CA LEU A 83 14.10 -38.89 -11.52
C LEU A 83 14.43 -37.65 -10.67
N VAL A 84 13.53 -36.70 -10.61
CA VAL A 84 13.62 -35.57 -9.69
C VAL A 84 12.98 -35.94 -8.35
N LEU A 85 13.78 -35.93 -7.29
CA LEU A 85 13.33 -36.24 -5.94
C LEU A 85 12.62 -35.04 -5.29
N THR A 86 13.12 -33.84 -5.53
CA THR A 86 12.52 -32.58 -5.05
C THR A 86 13.03 -31.38 -5.85
N TYR A 87 12.19 -30.34 -5.97
CA TYR A 87 12.51 -29.08 -6.62
C TYR A 87 12.77 -27.93 -5.63
N ASN A 88 12.58 -28.14 -4.33
CA ASN A 88 12.53 -27.06 -3.34
C ASN A 88 13.56 -27.27 -2.22
N ILE A 89 14.83 -27.26 -2.60
CA ILE A 89 15.95 -27.35 -1.67
C ILE A 89 16.55 -25.96 -1.49
N ASP A 90 16.74 -25.52 -0.25
CA ASP A 90 17.42 -24.25 0.03
C ASP A 90 18.95 -24.35 -0.21
N SER A 91 19.63 -23.20 -0.26
CA SER A 91 21.06 -23.13 -0.54
C SER A 91 21.93 -23.87 0.49
N ARG A 92 21.53 -23.90 1.76
CA ARG A 92 22.27 -24.58 2.84
C ARG A 92 22.17 -26.09 2.68
N SER A 93 20.97 -26.59 2.51
CA SER A 93 20.72 -28.02 2.27
C SER A 93 21.33 -28.48 0.96
N ALA A 94 21.31 -27.63 -0.09
CA ALA A 94 21.95 -27.93 -1.36
C ALA A 94 23.47 -28.15 -1.22
N LYS A 95 24.15 -27.33 -0.40
CA LYS A 95 25.58 -27.49 -0.12
C LYS A 95 25.84 -28.85 0.54
N ASN A 96 25.10 -29.18 1.58
CA ASN A 96 25.22 -30.44 2.29
C ASN A 96 24.93 -31.65 1.38
N LEU A 97 23.92 -31.53 0.51
CA LEU A 97 23.56 -32.59 -0.44
C LEU A 97 24.62 -32.81 -1.53
N LYS A 98 25.34 -31.74 -1.93
CA LYS A 98 26.49 -31.89 -2.85
C LYS A 98 27.64 -32.66 -2.20
N GLU A 99 27.89 -32.45 -0.91
CA GLU A 99 28.86 -33.22 -0.14
C GLU A 99 28.40 -34.68 -0.01
N LEU A 100 27.11 -34.92 0.25
CA LEU A 100 26.53 -36.25 0.26
C LEU A 100 26.67 -36.94 -1.10
N ALA A 101 26.41 -36.24 -2.21
CA ALA A 101 26.55 -36.82 -3.55
C ALA A 101 27.95 -37.38 -3.81
N PHE A 102 28.99 -36.71 -3.35
CA PHE A 102 30.36 -37.18 -3.43
C PHE A 102 30.58 -38.44 -2.58
N LYS A 103 30.09 -38.43 -1.34
CA LYS A 103 30.18 -39.62 -0.41
C LYS A 103 29.45 -40.82 -0.97
N LEU A 104 28.28 -40.63 -1.58
CA LEU A 104 27.50 -41.73 -2.17
C LEU A 104 28.24 -42.44 -3.32
N ILE A 105 29.02 -41.68 -4.09
CA ILE A 105 29.88 -42.26 -5.13
C ILE A 105 31.01 -43.06 -4.51
N GLN A 106 31.66 -42.55 -3.44
CA GLN A 106 32.75 -43.25 -2.76
C GLN A 106 32.27 -44.55 -2.07
N LEU A 107 31.01 -44.62 -1.67
CA LEU A 107 30.39 -45.78 -1.05
C LEU A 107 29.77 -46.74 -2.08
N ASP A 108 29.99 -46.51 -3.37
CA ASP A 108 29.45 -47.33 -4.48
C ASP A 108 27.92 -47.51 -4.40
N VAL A 109 27.22 -46.46 -3.96
CA VAL A 109 25.75 -46.44 -3.93
C VAL A 109 25.18 -46.33 -5.35
N PHE A 110 25.95 -45.73 -6.24
CA PHE A 110 25.64 -45.67 -7.65
C PHE A 110 26.66 -46.49 -8.47
N THR A 111 26.14 -47.27 -9.41
CA THR A 111 26.93 -48.16 -10.26
C THR A 111 27.10 -47.56 -11.66
N SER A 112 28.29 -47.75 -12.25
CA SER A 112 28.55 -47.34 -13.62
C SER A 112 27.90 -48.27 -14.63
N ARG A 113 27.46 -47.71 -15.77
CA ARG A 113 26.89 -48.44 -16.90
C ARG A 113 27.68 -48.16 -18.17
N GLN A 114 27.72 -49.13 -19.07
CA GLN A 114 28.27 -48.91 -20.40
C GLN A 114 27.21 -48.36 -21.34
N VAL A 115 27.50 -47.22 -21.94
CA VAL A 115 26.64 -46.58 -22.95
C VAL A 115 27.55 -46.22 -24.15
N ASN A 116 27.25 -46.77 -25.30
CA ASN A 116 28.02 -46.55 -26.54
C ASN A 116 29.54 -46.72 -26.39
N GLY A 117 29.95 -47.76 -25.66
CA GLY A 117 31.36 -48.10 -25.44
C GLY A 117 32.07 -47.26 -24.36
N SER A 118 31.41 -46.32 -23.75
CA SER A 118 31.93 -45.51 -22.65
C SER A 118 31.29 -45.90 -21.31
N LYS A 119 32.10 -45.94 -20.24
CA LYS A 119 31.66 -46.23 -18.89
C LYS A 119 31.14 -44.91 -18.26
N ILE A 120 29.84 -44.81 -18.02
CA ILE A 120 29.19 -43.64 -17.45
C ILE A 120 28.71 -43.95 -16.05
N LEU A 121 28.97 -43.04 -15.10
CA LEU A 121 28.44 -43.03 -13.72
C LEU A 121 27.62 -41.77 -13.53
N ARG A 122 26.36 -41.93 -13.14
CA ARG A 122 25.46 -40.81 -12.75
C ARG A 122 24.96 -41.06 -11.34
N GLY A 123 25.37 -40.17 -10.43
CA GLY A 123 24.94 -40.21 -9.05
C GLY A 123 23.87 -39.16 -8.75
N LEU A 124 23.79 -38.76 -7.49
CA LEU A 124 22.95 -37.68 -7.04
C LEU A 124 23.46 -36.35 -7.63
N THR A 125 22.57 -35.65 -8.28
CA THR A 125 22.86 -34.33 -8.89
C THR A 125 22.04 -33.25 -8.24
N ILE A 126 22.69 -32.18 -7.78
CA ILE A 126 22.06 -31.00 -7.21
C ILE A 126 22.31 -29.81 -8.14
N SER A 127 21.26 -29.23 -8.66
CA SER A 127 21.33 -28.10 -9.58
C SER A 127 20.30 -27.03 -9.25
N GLU A 128 20.56 -25.78 -9.69
CA GLU A 128 19.61 -24.68 -9.52
C GLU A 128 18.32 -24.96 -10.29
N SER A 129 17.18 -24.91 -9.59
CA SER A 129 15.84 -25.15 -10.18
C SER A 129 15.04 -23.88 -10.42
N GLY A 130 15.45 -22.78 -9.83
CA GLY A 130 14.74 -21.51 -9.94
C GLY A 130 14.92 -20.62 -8.72
N GLU A 131 13.95 -19.74 -8.50
CA GLU A 131 13.89 -18.85 -7.36
C GLU A 131 12.59 -19.03 -6.57
N LYS A 132 12.65 -18.71 -5.29
CA LYS A 132 11.50 -18.65 -4.39
C LYS A 132 11.39 -17.24 -3.82
N ARG A 133 10.23 -16.60 -3.98
CA ARG A 133 9.92 -15.32 -3.36
C ARG A 133 9.49 -15.53 -1.91
N THR A 134 10.10 -14.81 -0.98
CA THR A 134 9.79 -14.87 0.44
C THR A 134 9.40 -13.51 0.98
N PHE A 135 8.45 -13.50 1.93
CA PHE A 135 7.94 -12.31 2.60
C PHE A 135 8.20 -12.48 4.10
N SER A 136 9.21 -11.77 4.61
CA SER A 136 9.78 -12.04 5.94
C SER A 136 8.88 -11.61 7.11
N TYR A 137 7.89 -10.76 6.87
CA TYR A 137 7.06 -10.15 7.93
C TYR A 137 5.56 -10.48 7.78
N ASN A 138 5.27 -11.66 7.28
CA ASN A 138 3.90 -12.19 7.13
C ASN A 138 2.96 -11.23 6.40
N ASP A 139 1.96 -10.68 7.11
CA ASP A 139 0.94 -9.80 6.56
C ASP A 139 1.30 -8.31 6.63
N THR A 140 2.45 -7.94 7.19
CA THR A 140 2.85 -6.53 7.34
C THR A 140 3.04 -5.87 5.98
N LEU A 141 2.49 -4.67 5.82
CA LEU A 141 2.52 -3.86 4.59
C LEU A 141 1.77 -4.52 3.41
N THR A 142 0.89 -5.45 3.67
CA THR A 142 -0.06 -5.92 2.67
C THR A 142 -1.39 -5.16 2.80
N PRO A 143 -2.12 -4.98 1.73
CA PRO A 143 -1.92 -5.41 0.33
C PRO A 143 -0.93 -4.55 -0.49
N VAL A 144 -0.28 -3.55 0.09
CA VAL A 144 0.61 -2.61 -0.63
C VAL A 144 1.78 -3.32 -1.32
N VAL A 145 2.46 -4.23 -0.64
CA VAL A 145 3.52 -5.06 -1.25
C VAL A 145 2.94 -5.91 -2.37
N GLY A 146 1.78 -6.48 -2.17
CA GLY A 146 1.11 -7.34 -3.12
C GLY A 146 1.56 -8.80 -3.05
N TYR A 147 1.38 -9.52 -4.14
CA TYR A 147 1.73 -10.93 -4.25
C TYR A 147 2.17 -11.28 -5.67
N ILE A 148 2.70 -12.49 -5.83
CA ILE A 148 3.32 -12.96 -7.06
C ILE A 148 2.64 -14.24 -7.59
N SER A 149 2.89 -14.52 -8.86
CA SER A 149 2.68 -15.83 -9.46
C SER A 149 4.01 -16.44 -9.90
N LYS A 150 4.04 -17.75 -9.97
CA LYS A 150 5.20 -18.51 -10.46
C LYS A 150 4.98 -18.87 -11.92
N PHE A 151 6.07 -18.91 -12.69
CA PHE A 151 6.08 -19.41 -14.06
C PHE A 151 7.39 -20.12 -14.35
N GLU A 152 7.40 -20.95 -15.36
CA GLU A 152 8.60 -21.62 -15.84
C GLU A 152 9.21 -20.81 -17.00
N SER A 153 10.50 -20.47 -16.90
CA SER A 153 11.22 -19.76 -17.93
C SER A 153 11.59 -20.68 -19.09
N GLU A 154 12.00 -20.13 -20.22
CA GLU A 154 12.48 -20.90 -21.40
C GLU A 154 13.63 -21.87 -21.05
N SER A 155 14.42 -21.57 -20.03
CA SER A 155 15.49 -22.43 -19.52
C SER A 155 15.01 -23.51 -18.53
N GLY A 156 13.69 -23.67 -18.32
CA GLY A 156 13.12 -24.61 -17.37
C GLY A 156 13.34 -24.23 -15.91
N LYS A 157 13.56 -22.95 -15.61
CA LYS A 157 13.75 -22.45 -14.25
C LYS A 157 12.48 -21.76 -13.75
N THR A 158 12.13 -22.00 -12.47
CA THR A 158 11.02 -21.30 -11.83
C THR A 158 11.36 -19.84 -11.61
N LYS A 159 10.54 -18.95 -12.15
CA LYS A 159 10.62 -17.49 -12.00
C LYS A 159 9.30 -16.96 -11.47
N VAL A 160 9.28 -15.68 -11.08
CA VAL A 160 8.09 -15.04 -10.52
C VAL A 160 7.74 -13.74 -11.25
N ASN A 161 6.43 -13.47 -11.30
CA ASN A 161 5.87 -12.18 -11.75
C ASN A 161 4.98 -11.59 -10.65
N GLY A 162 5.04 -10.27 -10.52
CA GLY A 162 4.14 -9.54 -9.63
C GLY A 162 2.73 -9.46 -10.19
N ILE A 163 1.75 -9.70 -9.33
CA ILE A 163 0.32 -9.69 -9.70
C ILE A 163 -0.38 -8.45 -9.17
N LYS A 164 -0.06 -8.04 -7.94
CA LYS A 164 -0.62 -6.85 -7.30
C LYS A 164 0.45 -6.06 -6.54
N GLY A 165 0.09 -4.84 -6.13
CA GLY A 165 0.90 -3.99 -5.27
C GLY A 165 2.23 -3.56 -5.90
N LEU A 166 3.22 -3.33 -5.07
CA LEU A 166 4.58 -2.97 -5.50
C LEU A 166 5.21 -4.06 -6.38
N GLU A 167 4.95 -5.32 -6.07
CA GLU A 167 5.41 -6.46 -6.87
C GLU A 167 4.98 -6.34 -8.33
N ARG A 168 3.75 -5.87 -8.59
CA ARG A 168 3.22 -5.65 -9.94
C ARG A 168 3.73 -4.35 -10.56
N ASN A 169 3.66 -3.25 -9.82
CA ASN A 169 4.00 -1.93 -10.35
C ASN A 169 5.46 -1.86 -10.80
N TYR A 170 6.34 -2.50 -10.06
CA TYR A 170 7.78 -2.53 -10.31
C TYR A 170 8.28 -3.86 -10.89
N ASN A 171 7.37 -4.70 -11.42
CA ASN A 171 7.70 -6.05 -11.90
C ASN A 171 8.87 -6.04 -12.89
N LYS A 172 8.87 -5.09 -13.82
CA LYS A 172 9.91 -4.99 -14.86
C LYS A 172 11.30 -4.76 -14.26
N VAL A 173 11.44 -3.82 -13.32
CA VAL A 173 12.74 -3.49 -12.72
C VAL A 173 13.17 -4.53 -11.68
N LEU A 174 12.23 -5.12 -10.96
CA LEU A 174 12.50 -6.23 -10.04
C LEU A 174 13.02 -7.46 -10.79
N ASN A 175 12.57 -7.70 -12.02
CA ASN A 175 13.03 -8.79 -12.89
C ASN A 175 14.14 -8.37 -13.86
N GLN A 176 14.69 -7.17 -13.74
CA GLN A 176 15.81 -6.69 -14.57
C GLN A 176 17.12 -7.31 -14.09
N SER A 177 17.28 -8.60 -14.35
CA SER A 177 18.39 -9.41 -13.88
C SER A 177 19.14 -10.04 -15.07
N LYS A 178 20.39 -10.41 -14.85
CA LYS A 178 21.24 -11.13 -15.82
C LYS A 178 21.95 -12.27 -15.13
N ASP A 179 21.82 -13.49 -15.66
CA ASP A 179 22.53 -14.64 -15.16
C ASP A 179 24.04 -14.49 -15.34
N GLY A 180 24.78 -14.97 -14.36
CA GLY A 180 26.22 -15.05 -14.44
C GLY A 180 26.65 -16.25 -15.29
N ILE A 181 27.84 -16.15 -15.88
CA ILE A 181 28.51 -17.25 -16.62
C ILE A 181 29.86 -17.47 -15.97
N LEU A 182 30.07 -18.70 -15.52
CA LEU A 182 31.35 -19.18 -15.03
C LEU A 182 31.92 -20.18 -16.04
N GLN A 183 33.20 -20.06 -16.40
CA GLN A 183 33.91 -21.02 -17.21
C GLN A 183 35.10 -21.54 -16.42
N GLY A 184 35.17 -22.83 -16.23
CA GLY A 184 36.26 -23.47 -15.52
C GLY A 184 36.88 -24.60 -16.33
N ASP A 185 38.08 -25.00 -15.96
CA ASP A 185 38.77 -26.13 -16.56
C ASP A 185 38.14 -27.44 -16.10
N ARG A 186 37.94 -28.36 -17.03
CA ARG A 186 37.39 -29.68 -16.80
C ARG A 186 38.55 -30.67 -16.65
N ASP A 187 38.55 -31.38 -15.53
CA ASP A 187 39.50 -32.46 -15.31
C ASP A 187 39.13 -33.75 -16.08
N VAL A 188 39.99 -34.75 -15.95
CA VAL A 188 39.83 -36.03 -16.63
C VAL A 188 38.61 -36.83 -16.19
N LEU A 189 38.03 -36.49 -15.01
CA LEU A 189 36.81 -37.07 -14.45
C LEU A 189 35.57 -36.25 -14.75
N SER A 190 35.68 -35.23 -15.62
CA SER A 190 34.63 -34.28 -15.97
C SER A 190 34.19 -33.35 -14.85
N TYR A 191 34.94 -33.20 -13.76
CA TYR A 191 34.72 -32.17 -12.75
C TYR A 191 35.22 -30.83 -13.26
N ILE A 192 34.45 -29.77 -13.00
CA ILE A 192 34.80 -28.41 -13.37
C ILE A 192 35.26 -27.68 -12.14
N SER A 193 36.49 -27.18 -12.14
CA SER A 193 37.02 -26.32 -11.09
C SER A 193 36.76 -24.87 -11.43
N PHE A 194 36.16 -24.13 -10.47
CA PHE A 194 35.91 -22.71 -10.59
C PHE A 194 36.73 -21.94 -9.56
N ASP A 195 37.42 -20.92 -10.01
CA ASP A 195 38.15 -19.95 -9.21
C ASP A 195 37.69 -18.51 -9.49
N LYS A 196 38.40 -17.53 -8.93
CA LYS A 196 38.07 -16.10 -9.15
C LYS A 196 38.22 -15.67 -10.62
N ASN A 197 39.03 -16.36 -11.39
CA ASN A 197 39.28 -16.05 -12.81
C ASN A 197 38.27 -16.75 -13.72
N SER A 198 37.42 -17.62 -13.18
CA SER A 198 36.42 -18.39 -13.91
C SER A 198 35.20 -17.53 -14.32
N ILE A 199 35.10 -16.30 -13.87
CA ILE A 199 33.94 -15.43 -14.12
C ILE A 199 34.08 -14.81 -15.51
N ILE A 200 33.23 -15.23 -16.48
CA ILE A 200 33.12 -14.60 -17.79
C ILE A 200 32.12 -13.44 -17.74
N ARG A 201 30.98 -13.64 -17.05
CA ARG A 201 29.96 -12.62 -16.86
C ARG A 201 29.49 -12.67 -15.43
N LYS A 202 29.56 -11.52 -14.74
CA LYS A 202 29.05 -11.38 -13.38
C LYS A 202 27.53 -11.49 -13.39
N ARG A 203 26.99 -12.21 -12.40
CA ARG A 203 25.56 -12.22 -12.11
C ARG A 203 25.10 -10.85 -11.65
N VAL A 204 23.97 -10.37 -12.16
CA VAL A 204 23.30 -9.15 -11.75
C VAL A 204 21.86 -9.50 -11.38
N ASP A 205 21.51 -9.32 -10.11
CA ASP A 205 20.14 -9.51 -9.64
C ASP A 205 19.26 -8.32 -10.04
N GLY A 206 17.94 -8.49 -9.94
CA GLY A 206 16.99 -7.43 -10.22
C GLY A 206 17.16 -6.22 -9.30
N ALA A 207 16.58 -5.10 -9.69
CA ALA A 207 16.66 -3.87 -8.90
C ALA A 207 16.01 -4.02 -7.53
N THR A 208 16.62 -3.45 -6.50
CA THR A 208 16.07 -3.37 -5.15
C THR A 208 15.21 -2.13 -5.02
N LEU A 209 13.99 -2.28 -4.51
CA LEU A 209 13.11 -1.17 -4.13
C LEU A 209 13.44 -0.72 -2.71
N ASN A 210 13.77 0.55 -2.54
CA ASN A 210 13.96 1.17 -1.23
C ASN A 210 12.75 2.04 -0.94
N LEU A 211 11.96 1.66 0.07
CA LEU A 211 10.71 2.31 0.41
C LEU A 211 10.92 3.57 1.24
N ASN A 212 9.96 4.48 1.19
CA ASN A 212 9.87 5.59 2.14
C ASN A 212 9.29 5.14 3.50
N ILE A 213 8.62 3.99 3.53
CA ILE A 213 7.90 3.47 4.69
C ILE A 213 8.88 2.80 5.67
N PRO A 214 8.98 3.27 6.93
CA PRO A 214 9.66 2.53 7.98
C PRO A 214 8.79 1.36 8.45
N LEU A 215 9.35 0.17 8.53
CA LEU A 215 8.60 -1.04 8.91
C LEU A 215 8.08 -0.96 10.36
N LYS A 216 8.88 -0.40 11.28
CA LYS A 216 8.48 -0.23 12.68
C LYS A 216 7.23 0.65 12.82
N LEU A 217 7.20 1.79 12.12
CA LEU A 217 6.04 2.69 12.12
C LEU A 217 4.82 2.01 11.50
N GLN A 218 4.99 1.39 10.35
CA GLN A 218 3.93 0.65 9.66
C GLN A 218 3.32 -0.42 10.57
N LYS A 219 4.14 -1.22 11.21
CA LYS A 219 3.71 -2.31 12.11
C LYS A 219 2.97 -1.79 13.34
N ASN A 220 3.47 -0.73 13.99
CA ASN A 220 2.78 -0.11 15.11
C ASN A 220 1.39 0.40 14.71
N ASN A 221 1.29 1.03 13.55
CA ASN A 221 0.02 1.51 13.03
C ASN A 221 -0.93 0.34 12.70
N GLU A 222 -0.44 -0.74 12.11
CA GLU A 222 -1.26 -1.94 11.84
C GLU A 222 -1.81 -2.57 13.13
N ILE A 223 -1.01 -2.66 14.17
CA ILE A 223 -1.46 -3.15 15.49
C ILE A 223 -2.58 -2.28 16.05
N THR A 224 -2.44 -0.96 15.95
CA THR A 224 -3.48 -0.02 16.33
C THR A 224 -4.77 -0.24 15.54
N LEU A 225 -4.66 -0.43 14.23
CA LEU A 225 -5.83 -0.67 13.37
C LEU A 225 -6.54 -1.97 13.73
N ASP A 226 -5.82 -3.03 14.05
CA ASP A 226 -6.41 -4.31 14.46
C ASP A 226 -7.24 -4.17 15.74
N MET A 227 -6.73 -3.43 16.73
CA MET A 227 -7.46 -3.13 17.96
C MET A 227 -8.73 -2.31 17.69
N TYR A 228 -8.63 -1.25 16.89
CA TYR A 228 -9.77 -0.38 16.59
C TYR A 228 -10.80 -1.03 15.68
N LYS A 229 -10.39 -1.86 14.71
CA LYS A 229 -11.33 -2.65 13.91
C LYS A 229 -12.24 -3.49 14.79
N LYS A 230 -11.67 -4.17 15.77
CA LYS A 230 -12.41 -4.98 16.74
C LYS A 230 -13.31 -4.13 17.61
N LYS A 231 -12.78 -3.02 18.18
CA LYS A 231 -13.53 -2.11 19.04
C LYS A 231 -14.72 -1.47 18.33
N LEU A 232 -14.51 -1.00 17.10
CA LEU A 232 -15.50 -0.28 16.31
C LEU A 232 -16.43 -1.21 15.53
N GLY A 233 -16.13 -2.51 15.47
CA GLY A 233 -16.87 -3.49 14.66
C GLY A 233 -16.90 -3.12 13.19
N ALA A 234 -15.81 -2.51 12.69
CA ALA A 234 -15.71 -2.04 11.32
C ALA A 234 -15.36 -3.17 10.33
N ASP A 235 -15.76 -2.99 9.08
CA ASP A 235 -15.36 -3.90 8.00
C ASP A 235 -13.89 -3.71 7.65
N GLU A 236 -13.42 -2.47 7.60
CA GLU A 236 -12.04 -2.12 7.33
C GLU A 236 -11.70 -0.74 7.90
N ILE A 237 -10.46 -0.55 8.34
CA ILE A 237 -9.88 0.76 8.66
C ILE A 237 -8.66 0.98 7.78
N ILE A 238 -8.63 2.13 7.10
CA ILE A 238 -7.54 2.54 6.21
C ILE A 238 -6.90 3.79 6.79
N VAL A 239 -5.57 3.79 6.86
CA VAL A 239 -4.80 4.98 7.25
C VAL A 239 -3.62 5.18 6.32
N SER A 240 -3.23 6.44 6.16
CA SER A 240 -1.97 6.80 5.53
C SER A 240 -1.37 8.04 6.19
N ILE A 241 -0.06 8.04 6.28
CA ILE A 241 0.76 9.17 6.73
C ILE A 241 1.68 9.55 5.59
N MET A 242 1.60 10.80 5.15
CA MET A 242 2.36 11.33 4.03
C MET A 242 3.11 12.58 4.45
N ASP A 243 4.37 12.71 4.09
CA ASP A 243 5.12 13.96 4.26
C ASP A 243 4.44 15.06 3.42
N SER A 244 4.03 16.14 4.07
CA SER A 244 3.26 17.22 3.44
C SER A 244 4.04 17.99 2.37
N LYS A 245 5.36 18.00 2.45
CA LYS A 245 6.23 18.78 1.55
C LYS A 245 6.73 17.97 0.36
N THR A 246 6.87 16.66 0.52
CA THR A 246 7.53 15.78 -0.46
C THR A 246 6.61 14.74 -1.09
N GLY A 247 5.52 14.37 -0.43
CA GLY A 247 4.64 13.28 -0.85
C GLY A 247 5.14 11.89 -0.47
N LYS A 248 6.24 11.77 0.25
CA LYS A 248 6.74 10.49 0.75
C LYS A 248 5.72 9.86 1.68
N ILE A 249 5.29 8.65 1.36
CA ILE A 249 4.39 7.85 2.20
C ILE A 249 5.23 7.19 3.30
N LEU A 250 4.92 7.50 4.56
CA LEU A 250 5.53 6.85 5.72
C LEU A 250 4.70 5.69 6.24
N THR A 251 3.40 5.72 6.03
CA THR A 251 2.49 4.62 6.35
C THR A 251 1.39 4.57 5.31
N MET A 252 1.09 3.37 4.85
CA MET A 252 -0.16 3.05 4.16
C MET A 252 -0.61 1.69 4.68
N ALA A 253 -1.58 1.70 5.57
CA ALA A 253 -1.99 0.53 6.33
C ALA A 253 -3.50 0.29 6.21
N SER A 254 -3.86 -0.97 6.23
CA SER A 254 -5.23 -1.46 6.35
C SER A 254 -5.33 -2.44 7.49
N SER A 255 -6.49 -2.48 8.14
CA SER A 255 -6.83 -3.54 9.09
C SER A 255 -7.05 -4.89 8.43
N ASN A 256 -7.21 -4.91 7.10
CA ASN A 256 -7.48 -6.10 6.30
C ASN A 256 -6.22 -6.44 5.51
N ARG A 257 -5.53 -7.50 5.94
CA ARG A 257 -4.24 -7.92 5.40
C ARG A 257 -4.26 -9.43 5.13
N PHE A 258 -3.26 -9.89 4.43
CA PHE A 258 -3.09 -11.31 4.10
C PHE A 258 -1.60 -11.69 4.13
N ASN A 259 -1.32 -12.99 4.28
CA ASN A 259 0.03 -13.51 4.13
C ASN A 259 0.29 -13.81 2.65
N PRO A 260 1.22 -13.11 1.98
CA PRO A 260 1.49 -13.28 0.55
C PRO A 260 1.99 -14.69 0.16
N GLU A 261 2.56 -15.44 1.11
CA GLU A 261 3.04 -16.80 0.87
C GLU A 261 1.93 -17.85 1.00
N LYS A 262 0.80 -17.50 1.62
CA LYS A 262 -0.32 -18.42 1.85
C LYS A 262 -1.65 -17.69 1.74
N ILE A 263 -2.07 -17.41 0.51
CA ILE A 263 -3.35 -16.75 0.24
C ILE A 263 -4.46 -17.80 0.19
N GLY A 264 -5.48 -17.63 1.04
CA GLY A 264 -6.68 -18.47 1.09
C GLY A 264 -7.90 -17.80 0.46
N LYS A 265 -9.01 -18.51 0.40
CA LYS A 265 -10.29 -17.96 -0.08
C LYS A 265 -10.83 -16.84 0.82
N GLU A 266 -10.51 -16.91 2.11
CA GLU A 266 -10.84 -15.92 3.13
C GLU A 266 -10.15 -14.57 2.90
N ASP A 267 -9.02 -14.56 2.18
CA ASP A 267 -8.24 -13.36 1.93
C ASP A 267 -8.73 -12.54 0.73
N ILE A 268 -9.65 -13.06 -0.09
CA ILE A 268 -10.07 -12.43 -1.36
C ILE A 268 -10.52 -10.97 -1.14
N GLY A 269 -11.26 -10.69 -0.05
CA GLY A 269 -11.69 -9.34 0.30
C GLY A 269 -10.57 -8.40 0.75
N SER A 270 -9.38 -8.92 1.05
CA SER A 270 -8.22 -8.17 1.55
C SER A 270 -7.12 -7.97 0.50
N LEU A 271 -7.30 -8.48 -0.72
CA LEU A 271 -6.27 -8.42 -1.77
C LEU A 271 -6.13 -7.05 -2.42
N ASN A 272 -7.15 -6.22 -2.36
CA ASN A 272 -7.15 -4.87 -2.93
C ASN A 272 -6.50 -3.86 -2.00
N VAL A 273 -5.80 -2.89 -2.57
CA VAL A 273 -5.35 -1.69 -1.87
C VAL A 273 -6.51 -0.69 -1.86
N ASN A 274 -7.40 -0.79 -0.89
CA ASN A 274 -8.63 0.02 -0.87
C ASN A 274 -8.37 1.52 -0.69
N ALA A 275 -7.21 1.91 -0.21
CA ALA A 275 -6.79 3.33 -0.22
C ALA A 275 -6.79 3.94 -1.63
N ILE A 276 -6.61 3.13 -2.67
CA ILE A 276 -6.54 3.59 -4.07
C ILE A 276 -7.59 2.94 -4.98
N GLU A 277 -8.21 1.83 -4.56
CA GLU A 277 -9.15 1.05 -5.38
C GLU A 277 -10.61 1.21 -4.95
N TYR A 278 -10.87 1.49 -3.67
CA TYR A 278 -12.23 1.67 -3.16
C TYR A 278 -12.73 3.10 -3.41
N GLN A 279 -13.84 3.20 -4.15
CA GLN A 279 -14.48 4.47 -4.49
C GLN A 279 -15.72 4.66 -3.63
N PHE A 280 -15.81 5.80 -2.97
CA PHE A 280 -16.92 6.15 -2.08
C PHE A 280 -17.24 7.64 -2.14
N GLU A 281 -18.42 8.02 -1.67
CA GLU A 281 -18.78 9.42 -1.50
C GLU A 281 -18.00 9.98 -0.29
N PRO A 282 -17.11 10.97 -0.48
CA PRO A 282 -16.21 11.42 0.59
C PRO A 282 -16.92 12.20 1.70
N GLY A 283 -18.07 12.81 1.41
CA GLY A 283 -18.84 13.56 2.39
C GLY A 283 -18.16 14.86 2.83
N SER A 284 -18.35 15.24 4.07
CA SER A 284 -17.97 16.55 4.61
C SER A 284 -16.47 16.89 4.59
N VAL A 285 -15.61 15.92 4.34
CA VAL A 285 -14.17 16.20 4.12
C VAL A 285 -13.93 17.03 2.87
N MET A 286 -14.91 17.11 1.97
CA MET A 286 -14.86 17.96 0.78
C MET A 286 -15.12 19.44 1.04
N LYS A 287 -15.73 19.79 2.17
CA LYS A 287 -16.11 21.20 2.46
C LYS A 287 -14.94 22.18 2.42
N PRO A 288 -13.80 21.91 3.08
CA PRO A 288 -12.65 22.82 2.99
C PRO A 288 -12.13 22.98 1.56
N ILE A 289 -12.20 21.94 0.74
CA ILE A 289 -11.80 21.97 -0.66
C ILE A 289 -12.72 22.91 -1.45
N SER A 290 -14.04 22.74 -1.33
CA SER A 290 -15.03 23.58 -2.01
C SER A 290 -14.92 25.06 -1.61
N ILE A 291 -14.76 25.31 -0.31
CA ILE A 291 -14.59 26.67 0.23
C ILE A 291 -13.29 27.30 -0.31
N SER A 292 -12.20 26.53 -0.37
CA SER A 292 -10.92 27.04 -0.88
C SER A 292 -10.98 27.45 -2.35
N ILE A 293 -11.73 26.74 -3.17
CA ILE A 293 -11.90 27.08 -4.59
C ILE A 293 -12.57 28.47 -4.73
N ALA A 294 -13.63 28.70 -3.97
CA ALA A 294 -14.32 29.99 -3.96
C ALA A 294 -13.47 31.12 -3.34
N MET A 295 -12.77 30.80 -2.26
CA MET A 295 -11.89 31.77 -1.57
C MET A 295 -10.72 32.21 -2.46
N ASP A 296 -10.11 31.27 -3.18
CA ASP A 296 -8.99 31.56 -4.09
C ASP A 296 -9.38 32.47 -5.28
N LYS A 297 -10.67 32.49 -5.59
CA LYS A 297 -11.27 33.42 -6.58
C LYS A 297 -11.82 34.72 -5.98
N ASN A 298 -11.52 34.98 -4.70
CA ASN A 298 -12.02 36.15 -3.95
C ASN A 298 -13.56 36.24 -3.88
N LEU A 299 -14.26 35.12 -3.97
CA LEU A 299 -15.72 35.05 -3.87
C LEU A 299 -16.23 34.98 -2.43
N VAL A 300 -15.34 34.74 -1.47
CA VAL A 300 -15.64 34.64 -0.04
C VAL A 300 -14.65 35.49 0.75
N LYS A 301 -15.18 36.31 1.67
CA LYS A 301 -14.37 37.10 2.59
C LYS A 301 -14.22 36.39 3.93
N LYS A 302 -13.07 36.56 4.58
CA LYS A 302 -12.74 35.90 5.87
C LYS A 302 -13.78 36.15 6.97
N ASN A 303 -14.32 37.39 7.05
CA ASN A 303 -15.26 37.82 8.09
C ASN A 303 -16.72 37.84 7.61
N GLU A 304 -17.04 37.09 6.58
CA GLU A 304 -18.38 37.04 6.02
C GLU A 304 -19.31 36.14 6.84
N SER A 305 -20.60 36.54 6.89
CA SER A 305 -21.65 35.76 7.54
C SER A 305 -22.58 35.14 6.51
N PHE A 306 -23.04 33.92 6.84
CA PHE A 306 -23.94 33.12 6.00
C PHE A 306 -25.20 32.80 6.78
N TYR A 307 -26.35 32.88 6.14
CA TYR A 307 -27.62 32.58 6.80
C TYR A 307 -27.79 31.07 7.04
N ALA A 308 -28.23 30.69 8.23
CA ALA A 308 -28.32 29.29 8.63
C ALA A 308 -29.61 28.60 8.18
N TYR A 309 -30.61 29.31 7.68
CA TYR A 309 -31.93 28.81 7.26
C TYR A 309 -32.63 27.96 8.33
N ASN A 310 -32.48 28.35 9.58
CA ASN A 310 -33.06 27.65 10.75
C ASN A 310 -34.30 28.34 11.29
N GLU A 311 -35.09 28.97 10.43
CA GLU A 311 -36.37 29.64 10.75
C GLU A 311 -37.52 28.65 10.86
N GLY A 312 -38.58 29.11 11.52
CA GLY A 312 -39.90 28.45 11.51
C GLY A 312 -40.13 27.41 12.57
N GLY A 313 -39.29 27.30 13.60
CA GLY A 313 -39.48 26.41 14.73
C GLY A 313 -39.38 27.10 16.09
N VAL A 314 -40.05 26.54 17.10
CA VAL A 314 -39.86 26.93 18.49
C VAL A 314 -38.46 26.47 18.93
N ARG A 315 -37.71 27.34 19.63
CA ARG A 315 -36.45 26.97 20.24
C ARG A 315 -36.61 25.76 21.16
N ASN A 316 -35.66 24.83 21.13
CA ASN A 316 -35.67 23.70 22.04
C ASN A 316 -35.39 24.12 23.49
N ALA A 317 -35.46 23.20 24.44
CA ALA A 317 -35.19 23.46 25.85
C ALA A 317 -33.78 24.02 26.13
N LYS A 318 -32.83 23.87 25.19
CA LYS A 318 -31.48 24.44 25.24
C LYS A 318 -31.40 25.83 24.59
N GLY A 319 -32.50 26.38 24.10
CA GLY A 319 -32.55 27.66 23.41
C GLY A 319 -32.00 27.63 21.97
N GLU A 320 -31.81 26.46 21.38
CA GLU A 320 -31.29 26.27 20.04
C GLU A 320 -32.40 26.32 18.99
N PHE A 321 -32.10 26.87 17.82
CA PHE A 321 -33.01 26.88 16.69
C PHE A 321 -33.15 25.46 16.09
N PRO A 322 -34.23 25.18 15.34
CA PRO A 322 -34.32 23.95 14.54
C PRO A 322 -33.14 23.82 13.59
N LYS A 323 -32.86 22.60 13.15
CA LYS A 323 -31.85 22.37 12.10
C LYS A 323 -32.23 23.15 10.84
N GLY A 324 -31.24 23.79 10.22
CA GLY A 324 -31.43 24.53 8.98
C GLY A 324 -31.94 23.65 7.86
N ALA A 325 -32.73 24.24 6.94
CA ALA A 325 -33.27 23.59 5.75
C ALA A 325 -33.22 24.55 4.56
N TYR A 326 -32.48 24.18 3.54
CA TYR A 326 -32.29 24.95 2.31
C TYR A 326 -32.94 24.23 1.13
N LYS A 327 -33.79 24.91 0.38
CA LYS A 327 -34.51 24.33 -0.77
C LYS A 327 -33.86 24.68 -2.10
N ILE A 328 -33.60 23.68 -2.94
CA ILE A 328 -33.20 23.86 -4.33
C ILE A 328 -34.19 23.06 -5.20
N GLY A 329 -35.14 23.74 -5.82
CA GLY A 329 -36.22 23.08 -6.53
C GLY A 329 -37.01 22.13 -5.60
N ARG A 330 -37.09 20.87 -5.96
CA ARG A 330 -37.75 19.80 -5.16
C ARG A 330 -36.86 19.23 -4.04
N PHE A 331 -35.59 19.59 -3.99
CA PHE A 331 -34.65 19.06 -3.02
C PHE A 331 -34.57 19.94 -1.77
N THR A 332 -34.49 19.33 -0.62
CA THR A 332 -34.25 20.02 0.64
C THR A 332 -32.95 19.51 1.26
N ILE A 333 -31.97 20.39 1.42
CA ILE A 333 -30.69 20.14 2.06
C ILE A 333 -30.78 20.62 3.52
N LYS A 334 -30.34 19.77 4.45
CA LYS A 334 -30.39 20.03 5.88
C LYS A 334 -29.00 19.98 6.49
N ASP A 335 -28.83 20.75 7.57
CA ASP A 335 -27.69 20.60 8.47
C ASP A 335 -27.96 19.53 9.53
N ASP A 336 -26.92 18.85 9.97
CA ASP A 336 -27.01 17.90 11.07
C ASP A 336 -26.88 18.59 12.43
N HIS A 337 -26.15 19.70 12.50
CA HIS A 337 -25.94 20.49 13.69
C HIS A 337 -27.05 21.52 13.89
N GLN A 338 -27.47 21.73 15.13
CA GLN A 338 -28.40 22.79 15.52
C GLN A 338 -27.59 24.00 16.00
N PHE A 339 -27.77 25.14 15.34
CA PHE A 339 -27.11 26.38 15.72
C PHE A 339 -28.02 27.26 16.55
N GLY A 340 -27.50 27.83 17.64
CA GLY A 340 -28.22 28.80 18.48
C GLY A 340 -28.28 30.23 17.90
N LYS A 341 -28.00 30.37 16.62
CA LYS A 341 -27.92 31.67 15.89
C LYS A 341 -28.33 31.50 14.44
N HIS A 342 -28.80 32.61 13.82
CA HIS A 342 -29.21 32.62 12.41
C HIS A 342 -28.06 32.82 11.42
N ASN A 343 -26.98 33.46 11.85
CA ASN A 343 -25.83 33.75 11.00
C ASN A 343 -24.62 32.92 11.41
N LEU A 344 -24.03 32.25 10.45
CA LEU A 344 -22.84 31.42 10.61
C LEU A 344 -21.62 32.14 10.09
N SER A 345 -20.55 32.18 10.85
CA SER A 345 -19.23 32.58 10.34
C SER A 345 -18.63 31.45 9.52
N LEU A 346 -17.58 31.76 8.78
CA LEU A 346 -16.79 30.74 8.06
C LEU A 346 -16.22 29.67 9.01
N ASP A 347 -15.81 30.10 10.20
CA ASP A 347 -15.36 29.21 11.28
C ASP A 347 -16.47 28.25 11.73
N ASP A 348 -17.69 28.75 11.95
CA ASP A 348 -18.84 27.90 12.30
C ASP A 348 -19.11 26.84 11.21
N ILE A 349 -19.06 27.23 9.94
CA ILE A 349 -19.32 26.34 8.81
C ILE A 349 -18.34 25.17 8.78
N VAL A 350 -17.06 25.42 9.00
CA VAL A 350 -16.02 24.38 8.97
C VAL A 350 -15.98 23.60 10.26
N MET A 351 -15.98 24.27 11.42
CA MET A 351 -15.90 23.61 12.73
C MET A 351 -17.05 22.65 13.00
N TYR A 352 -18.27 23.05 12.64
CA TYR A 352 -19.49 22.27 12.89
C TYR A 352 -20.09 21.63 11.63
N SER A 353 -19.37 21.73 10.52
CA SER A 353 -19.70 21.01 9.31
C SER A 353 -21.07 21.36 8.72
N SER A 354 -21.34 22.65 8.47
CA SER A 354 -22.61 23.11 7.87
C SER A 354 -22.66 22.80 6.36
N ASN A 355 -23.61 21.99 5.93
CA ASN A 355 -23.93 21.75 4.52
C ASN A 355 -24.45 23.07 3.89
N ILE A 356 -25.35 23.75 4.59
CA ILE A 356 -26.03 24.97 4.10
C ILE A 356 -25.03 26.10 3.91
N GLY A 357 -24.12 26.30 4.86
CA GLY A 357 -23.06 27.29 4.70
C GLY A 357 -22.14 26.99 3.52
N THR A 358 -21.73 25.74 3.37
CA THR A 358 -20.85 25.32 2.27
C THR A 358 -21.51 25.46 0.91
N LEU A 359 -22.76 25.02 0.76
CA LEU A 359 -23.45 25.12 -0.53
C LEU A 359 -23.66 26.59 -0.98
N GLN A 360 -23.93 27.50 -0.05
CA GLN A 360 -24.06 28.93 -0.35
C GLN A 360 -22.76 29.49 -0.94
N ILE A 361 -21.63 29.07 -0.41
CA ILE A 361 -20.31 29.43 -0.93
C ILE A 361 -20.09 28.85 -2.33
N ALA A 362 -20.35 27.55 -2.50
CA ALA A 362 -20.15 26.87 -3.78
C ALA A 362 -21.04 27.42 -4.90
N GLN A 363 -22.27 27.87 -4.59
CA GLN A 363 -23.18 28.47 -5.58
C GLN A 363 -22.64 29.78 -6.22
N ARG A 364 -21.66 30.42 -5.57
CA ARG A 364 -21.02 31.64 -6.14
C ARG A 364 -20.06 31.32 -7.28
N LEU A 365 -19.62 30.05 -7.39
CA LEU A 365 -18.82 29.57 -8.52
C LEU A 365 -19.73 29.25 -9.71
N THR A 366 -19.27 29.55 -10.91
CA THR A 366 -19.90 29.02 -12.13
C THR A 366 -19.64 27.50 -12.21
N GLY A 367 -20.44 26.82 -13.04
CA GLY A 367 -20.23 25.36 -13.27
C GLY A 367 -18.81 25.02 -13.73
N PRO A 368 -18.26 25.73 -14.75
CA PRO A 368 -16.87 25.54 -15.17
C PRO A 368 -15.85 25.80 -14.06
N GLU A 369 -16.01 26.90 -13.30
CA GLU A 369 -15.08 27.23 -12.20
C GLU A 369 -15.06 26.16 -11.11
N PHE A 370 -16.22 25.65 -10.72
CA PHE A 370 -16.33 24.58 -9.73
C PHE A 370 -15.74 23.26 -10.23
N TYR A 371 -16.09 22.87 -11.46
CA TYR A 371 -15.58 21.67 -12.10
C TYR A 371 -14.05 21.68 -12.23
N GLU A 372 -13.48 22.77 -12.77
CA GLU A 372 -12.03 22.91 -12.94
C GLU A 372 -11.30 23.00 -11.60
N GLY A 373 -11.87 23.67 -10.61
CA GLY A 373 -11.32 23.69 -9.26
C GLY A 373 -11.23 22.30 -8.64
N MET A 374 -12.27 21.49 -8.75
CA MET A 374 -12.28 20.11 -8.30
C MET A 374 -11.25 19.25 -9.05
N ARG A 375 -11.15 19.40 -10.37
CA ARG A 375 -10.16 18.70 -11.17
C ARG A 375 -8.73 19.09 -10.83
N LYS A 376 -8.49 20.34 -10.55
CA LYS A 376 -7.18 20.84 -10.13
C LYS A 376 -6.71 20.21 -8.83
N TYR A 377 -7.63 19.93 -7.91
CA TYR A 377 -7.37 19.15 -6.71
C TYR A 377 -7.13 17.66 -6.97
N GLY A 378 -7.36 17.16 -8.18
CA GLY A 378 -7.09 15.78 -8.58
C GLY A 378 -8.32 14.87 -8.61
N PHE A 379 -9.52 15.36 -8.36
CA PHE A 379 -10.74 14.53 -8.47
C PHE A 379 -11.01 14.21 -9.94
N THR A 380 -11.49 12.98 -10.19
CA THR A 380 -11.63 12.34 -11.50
C THR A 380 -10.31 12.09 -12.25
N ARG A 381 -9.17 12.23 -11.57
CA ARG A 381 -7.85 11.89 -12.08
C ARG A 381 -7.13 10.93 -11.11
N LYS A 382 -6.26 10.09 -11.63
CA LYS A 382 -5.35 9.30 -10.81
C LYS A 382 -4.35 10.22 -10.10
N THR A 383 -3.99 9.89 -8.87
CA THR A 383 -2.98 10.66 -8.11
C THR A 383 -1.58 10.47 -8.67
N GLY A 384 -1.36 9.37 -9.38
CA GLY A 384 -0.05 8.96 -9.86
C GLY A 384 0.77 8.20 -8.82
N ILE A 385 0.17 7.77 -7.70
CA ILE A 385 0.86 6.90 -6.74
C ILE A 385 1.44 5.66 -7.45
N ASP A 386 2.60 5.24 -7.01
CA ASP A 386 3.35 4.13 -7.59
C ASP A 386 2.81 2.75 -7.20
N LEU A 387 1.51 2.58 -7.41
CA LEU A 387 0.77 1.33 -7.25
C LEU A 387 -0.14 1.08 -8.47
N PRO A 388 -0.38 -0.17 -8.84
CA PRO A 388 -1.27 -0.52 -9.95
C PRO A 388 -2.73 -0.44 -9.53
N TYR A 389 -3.63 -0.40 -10.52
CA TYR A 389 -5.09 -0.47 -10.36
C TYR A 389 -5.73 0.72 -9.66
N GLU A 390 -5.07 1.88 -9.63
CA GLU A 390 -5.64 3.10 -9.06
C GLU A 390 -6.93 3.50 -9.76
N LYS A 391 -7.96 3.83 -8.96
CA LYS A 391 -9.24 4.36 -9.41
C LYS A 391 -9.25 5.89 -9.33
N LYS A 392 -10.09 6.52 -10.12
CA LYS A 392 -10.12 7.98 -10.23
C LYS A 392 -11.42 8.63 -9.76
N GLY A 393 -12.40 7.83 -9.34
CA GLY A 393 -13.71 8.34 -8.96
C GLY A 393 -14.50 8.95 -10.12
N VAL A 394 -15.67 9.41 -9.82
CA VAL A 394 -16.57 10.07 -10.77
C VAL A 394 -17.18 11.33 -10.17
N MET A 395 -17.54 12.27 -11.03
CA MET A 395 -18.16 13.53 -10.66
C MET A 395 -19.16 13.91 -11.76
N PRO A 396 -20.22 14.69 -11.45
CA PRO A 396 -21.10 15.23 -12.48
C PRO A 396 -20.32 15.95 -13.57
N LYS A 397 -20.87 15.96 -14.78
CA LYS A 397 -20.26 16.62 -15.93
C LYS A 397 -20.39 18.13 -15.81
N ILE A 398 -19.51 18.86 -16.51
CA ILE A 398 -19.46 20.32 -16.47
C ILE A 398 -20.82 20.97 -16.80
N TRP A 399 -21.58 20.43 -17.76
CA TRP A 399 -22.89 20.96 -18.12
C TRP A 399 -23.94 20.79 -17.02
N GLN A 400 -23.82 19.74 -16.18
CA GLN A 400 -24.69 19.52 -15.02
C GLN A 400 -24.44 20.58 -13.94
N PHE A 401 -23.19 20.94 -13.69
CA PHE A 401 -22.85 22.03 -12.78
C PHE A 401 -23.24 23.41 -13.30
N SER A 402 -23.31 23.58 -14.62
CA SER A 402 -23.58 24.87 -15.28
C SER A 402 -25.06 25.21 -15.40
N ALA A 403 -25.95 24.25 -15.08
CA ALA A 403 -27.39 24.51 -15.15
C ALA A 403 -27.79 25.60 -14.14
N GLY A 404 -28.37 26.69 -14.64
CA GLY A 404 -28.78 27.83 -13.84
C GLY A 404 -27.74 28.97 -13.76
N ASP A 405 -26.53 28.81 -14.27
CA ASP A 405 -25.49 29.87 -14.22
C ASP A 405 -25.93 31.17 -14.88
N LYS A 406 -26.60 31.10 -16.02
CA LYS A 406 -27.10 32.28 -16.77
C LYS A 406 -28.08 33.11 -15.95
N ASP A 407 -28.95 32.48 -15.21
CA ASP A 407 -30.02 33.11 -14.42
C ASP A 407 -29.63 33.27 -12.94
N LYS A 408 -28.39 32.95 -12.58
CA LYS A 408 -27.88 32.91 -11.19
C LYS A 408 -28.78 32.11 -10.25
N ARG A 409 -29.32 30.99 -10.75
CA ARG A 409 -30.12 30.07 -9.98
C ARG A 409 -29.24 29.02 -9.31
N ASP A 410 -29.66 28.57 -8.12
CA ASP A 410 -28.98 27.51 -7.42
C ASP A 410 -28.97 26.19 -8.23
N ASN A 411 -27.85 25.48 -8.12
CA ASN A 411 -27.62 24.22 -8.81
C ASN A 411 -27.47 23.10 -7.76
N VAL A 412 -28.29 22.05 -7.87
CA VAL A 412 -28.29 20.95 -6.92
C VAL A 412 -27.00 20.13 -6.99
N PHE A 413 -26.40 19.97 -8.17
CA PHE A 413 -25.14 19.22 -8.33
C PHE A 413 -23.96 19.94 -7.66
N LYS A 414 -23.85 21.27 -7.85
CA LYS A 414 -22.85 22.07 -7.12
C LYS A 414 -23.07 21.99 -5.61
N ALA A 415 -24.31 22.07 -5.15
CA ALA A 415 -24.65 21.99 -3.75
C ALA A 415 -24.20 20.65 -3.14
N THR A 416 -24.64 19.53 -3.71
CA THR A 416 -24.35 18.20 -3.16
C THR A 416 -22.87 17.84 -3.24
N VAL A 417 -22.22 18.09 -4.37
CA VAL A 417 -20.79 17.83 -4.53
C VAL A 417 -19.93 18.71 -3.62
N SER A 418 -20.37 19.94 -3.31
CA SER A 418 -19.63 20.82 -2.41
C SER A 418 -19.41 20.23 -1.01
N PHE A 419 -20.30 19.35 -0.55
CA PHE A 419 -20.15 18.61 0.70
C PHE A 419 -19.97 17.10 0.49
N GLY A 420 -19.51 16.70 -0.70
CA GLY A 420 -19.01 15.35 -0.99
C GLY A 420 -20.06 14.29 -1.27
N GLN A 421 -21.28 14.67 -1.67
CA GLN A 421 -22.34 13.76 -2.11
C GLN A 421 -22.56 13.89 -3.63
N GLY A 422 -23.02 12.84 -4.28
CA GLY A 422 -23.22 12.83 -5.74
C GLY A 422 -21.90 12.78 -6.53
N MET A 423 -20.82 12.46 -5.90
CA MET A 423 -19.51 12.17 -6.48
C MET A 423 -18.87 10.99 -5.77
N THR A 424 -17.89 10.37 -6.39
CA THR A 424 -17.05 9.39 -5.73
C THR A 424 -15.57 9.77 -5.84
N SER A 425 -14.80 9.41 -4.83
CA SER A 425 -13.36 9.54 -4.80
C SER A 425 -12.74 8.34 -4.09
N THR A 426 -11.42 8.23 -4.18
CA THR A 426 -10.65 7.29 -3.37
C THR A 426 -10.07 8.00 -2.16
N PHE A 427 -9.66 7.24 -1.15
CA PHE A 427 -8.95 7.73 0.02
C PHE A 427 -7.70 8.57 -0.37
N ILE A 428 -6.89 8.04 -1.31
CA ILE A 428 -5.63 8.69 -1.69
C ILE A 428 -5.86 10.03 -2.43
N GLN A 429 -6.94 10.17 -3.17
CA GLN A 429 -7.29 11.46 -3.81
C GLN A 429 -7.57 12.53 -2.77
N VAL A 430 -8.31 12.21 -1.71
CA VAL A 430 -8.59 13.15 -0.62
C VAL A 430 -7.30 13.48 0.15
N LEU A 431 -6.47 12.48 0.45
CA LEU A 431 -5.19 12.70 1.13
C LEU A 431 -4.28 13.66 0.35
N LYS A 432 -4.13 13.41 -0.95
CA LYS A 432 -3.34 14.28 -1.83
C LYS A 432 -3.87 15.71 -1.83
N ALA A 433 -5.19 15.90 -1.93
CA ALA A 433 -5.82 17.22 -1.92
C ALA A 433 -5.50 17.98 -0.61
N TYR A 434 -5.58 17.31 0.54
CA TYR A 434 -5.30 17.92 1.84
C TYR A 434 -3.84 18.32 2.03
N SER A 435 -2.90 17.76 1.29
CA SER A 435 -1.50 18.17 1.36
C SER A 435 -1.31 19.65 1.01
N ALA A 436 -2.15 20.20 0.15
CA ALA A 436 -2.09 21.61 -0.23
C ALA A 436 -2.34 22.55 0.96
N PHE A 437 -3.20 22.17 1.89
CA PHE A 437 -3.51 23.01 3.07
C PHE A 437 -2.36 23.08 4.06
N ASN A 438 -1.47 22.10 4.06
CA ASN A 438 -0.32 22.03 4.94
C ASN A 438 1.01 22.26 4.22
N ASN A 439 0.95 22.78 3.00
CA ASN A 439 2.13 23.03 2.17
C ASN A 439 2.02 24.31 1.34
N GLY A 440 1.42 25.34 1.92
CA GLY A 440 1.32 26.68 1.28
C GLY A 440 0.57 26.71 -0.05
N GLY A 441 -0.38 25.79 -0.26
CA GLY A 441 -1.16 25.68 -1.48
C GLY A 441 -0.57 24.75 -2.53
N TYR A 442 0.56 24.10 -2.23
CA TYR A 442 1.20 23.11 -3.10
C TYR A 442 0.78 21.69 -2.75
N MET A 443 0.21 21.01 -3.73
CA MET A 443 -0.17 19.61 -3.64
C MET A 443 1.00 18.72 -4.04
N VAL A 444 1.24 17.62 -3.31
CA VAL A 444 2.34 16.68 -3.55
C VAL A 444 1.83 15.34 -4.06
N THR A 445 2.65 14.65 -4.85
CA THR A 445 2.33 13.31 -5.36
C THR A 445 2.73 12.24 -4.35
N PRO A 446 1.81 11.36 -3.92
CA PRO A 446 2.15 10.28 -2.99
C PRO A 446 3.10 9.27 -3.63
N ARG A 447 4.19 8.93 -2.92
CA ARG A 447 5.20 7.96 -3.34
C ARG A 447 5.54 6.98 -2.24
N ILE A 448 5.52 5.70 -2.57
CA ILE A 448 5.91 4.61 -1.66
C ILE A 448 7.39 4.31 -1.78
N VAL A 449 7.91 4.27 -3.01
CA VAL A 449 9.33 3.99 -3.28
C VAL A 449 10.14 5.28 -3.30
N SER A 450 11.22 5.29 -2.52
CA SER A 450 12.19 6.39 -2.48
C SER A 450 13.12 6.34 -3.70
N HIS A 451 13.78 5.22 -3.88
CA HIS A 451 14.75 5.00 -4.95
C HIS A 451 14.92 3.50 -5.24
N LEU A 452 15.50 3.23 -6.39
CA LEU A 452 15.92 1.90 -6.81
C LEU A 452 17.44 1.79 -6.68
N THR A 453 17.93 0.61 -6.31
CA THR A 453 19.34 0.26 -6.34
C THR A 453 19.52 -0.92 -7.32
N HIS A 454 20.37 -0.76 -8.33
CA HIS A 454 20.63 -1.80 -9.30
C HIS A 454 22.10 -1.76 -9.73
N ASP A 455 22.80 -2.89 -9.60
CA ASP A 455 24.23 -3.04 -9.94
C ASP A 455 25.10 -1.90 -9.34
N ASN A 456 24.91 -1.64 -8.04
CA ASN A 456 25.56 -0.58 -7.25
C ASN A 456 25.23 0.87 -7.67
N ASN A 457 24.30 1.08 -8.58
CA ASN A 457 23.81 2.39 -8.97
C ASN A 457 22.49 2.71 -8.29
N LYS A 458 22.27 3.99 -7.97
CA LYS A 458 21.05 4.49 -7.36
C LYS A 458 20.24 5.30 -8.37
N TYR A 459 18.95 5.00 -8.49
CA TYR A 459 18.03 5.65 -9.41
C TYR A 459 16.81 6.18 -8.67
N LYS A 460 16.34 7.36 -9.02
CA LYS A 460 15.00 7.84 -8.65
C LYS A 460 14.03 7.50 -9.78
N PRO A 461 12.97 6.73 -9.54
CA PRO A 461 12.00 6.37 -10.59
C PRO A 461 11.12 7.53 -11.02
N TYR A 462 10.97 8.57 -10.17
CA TYR A 462 10.12 9.72 -10.40
C TYR A 462 10.82 11.01 -9.96
N ASP A 463 10.61 12.08 -10.72
CA ASP A 463 11.01 13.44 -10.38
C ASP A 463 9.75 14.30 -10.18
N ASP A 464 9.09 14.08 -9.05
CA ASP A 464 7.86 14.77 -8.70
C ASP A 464 8.16 16.18 -8.19
N LYS A 465 7.38 17.14 -8.71
CA LYS A 465 7.41 18.52 -8.23
C LYS A 465 6.07 18.86 -7.62
N PRO A 466 6.04 19.54 -6.46
CA PRO A 466 4.79 20.05 -5.92
C PRO A 466 4.10 20.98 -6.90
N GLU A 467 2.78 20.85 -7.02
CA GLU A 467 1.93 21.65 -7.91
C GLU A 467 1.14 22.65 -7.09
N GLN A 468 1.31 23.96 -7.37
CA GLN A 468 0.50 24.98 -6.73
C GLN A 468 -0.91 24.97 -7.30
N ILE A 469 -1.90 24.71 -6.44
CA ILE A 469 -3.31 24.63 -6.83
C ILE A 469 -4.17 25.74 -6.25
N ILE A 470 -3.75 26.34 -5.15
CA ILE A 470 -4.34 27.52 -4.52
C ILE A 470 -3.23 28.46 -4.05
N SER A 471 -3.57 29.71 -3.79
CA SER A 471 -2.61 30.66 -3.24
C SER A 471 -2.20 30.27 -1.81
N LYS A 472 -1.03 30.72 -1.39
CA LYS A 472 -0.58 30.56 0.00
C LYS A 472 -1.55 31.18 0.99
N GLN A 473 -2.11 32.34 0.66
CA GLN A 473 -3.08 33.03 1.50
C GLN A 473 -4.34 32.19 1.72
N THR A 474 -4.89 31.60 0.67
CA THR A 474 -6.04 30.68 0.76
C THR A 474 -5.69 29.44 1.59
N ALA A 475 -4.53 28.83 1.32
CA ALA A 475 -4.08 27.65 2.05
C ALA A 475 -3.92 27.93 3.55
N ASP A 476 -3.31 29.06 3.92
CA ASP A 476 -3.10 29.46 5.32
C ASP A 476 -4.44 29.68 6.04
N GLU A 477 -5.43 30.28 5.38
CA GLU A 477 -6.75 30.48 5.97
C GLU A 477 -7.51 29.16 6.16
N ILE A 478 -7.50 28.27 5.18
CA ILE A 478 -8.09 26.94 5.31
C ILE A 478 -7.39 26.15 6.44
N LYS A 479 -6.07 26.23 6.50
CA LYS A 479 -5.28 25.60 7.58
C LYS A 479 -5.72 26.13 8.94
N ARG A 480 -5.90 27.43 9.10
CA ARG A 480 -6.39 28.05 10.33
C ARG A 480 -7.76 27.49 10.73
N LEU A 481 -8.69 27.38 9.78
CA LEU A 481 -10.02 26.82 10.00
C LEU A 481 -9.97 25.36 10.45
N LEU A 482 -9.10 24.57 9.83
CA LEU A 482 -8.91 23.15 10.19
C LEU A 482 -8.26 22.97 11.57
N VAL A 483 -7.34 23.83 11.95
CA VAL A 483 -6.75 23.85 13.31
C VAL A 483 -7.82 24.20 14.34
N ARG A 484 -8.67 25.18 14.09
CA ARG A 484 -9.82 25.49 14.97
C ARG A 484 -10.80 24.34 15.09
N THR A 485 -11.01 23.57 14.03
CA THR A 485 -11.88 22.38 14.08
C THR A 485 -11.39 21.35 15.09
N VAL A 486 -10.07 21.19 15.21
CA VAL A 486 -9.45 20.31 16.21
C VAL A 486 -9.44 20.96 17.61
N ASN A 487 -9.18 22.26 17.70
CA ASN A 487 -9.10 22.92 19.00
C ASN A 487 -10.48 23.11 19.66
N GLU A 488 -11.52 23.42 18.86
CA GLU A 488 -12.81 23.85 19.37
C GLU A 488 -14.03 23.12 18.76
N GLY A 489 -13.85 22.46 17.60
CA GLY A 489 -14.93 21.87 16.82
C GLY A 489 -15.08 20.34 16.95
N THR A 490 -15.53 19.70 15.89
CA THR A 490 -15.83 18.26 15.82
C THR A 490 -14.58 17.36 15.91
N GLY A 491 -13.41 17.92 15.72
CA GLY A 491 -12.13 17.20 15.76
C GLY A 491 -11.39 17.23 17.10
N LYS A 492 -12.02 17.70 18.18
CA LYS A 492 -11.37 17.86 19.50
C LYS A 492 -10.64 16.64 20.03
N ALA A 493 -11.15 15.45 19.75
CA ALA A 493 -10.54 14.20 20.19
C ALA A 493 -9.16 13.92 19.56
N ALA A 494 -8.78 14.65 18.50
CA ALA A 494 -7.45 14.54 17.89
C ALA A 494 -6.40 15.43 18.54
N LYS A 495 -6.78 16.36 19.42
CA LYS A 495 -5.87 17.34 20.01
C LYS A 495 -4.78 16.66 20.84
N ILE A 496 -3.54 17.09 20.62
CA ILE A 496 -2.36 16.73 21.42
C ILE A 496 -1.62 18.02 21.72
N ASP A 497 -1.37 18.27 23.01
CA ASP A 497 -0.65 19.46 23.44
C ASP A 497 0.80 19.44 22.91
N GLY A 498 1.30 20.61 22.53
CA GLY A 498 2.63 20.77 21.93
C GLY A 498 2.73 20.46 20.45
N LEU A 499 1.63 20.11 19.77
CA LEU A 499 1.56 19.89 18.33
C LEU A 499 0.46 20.75 17.70
N GLU A 500 0.71 21.23 16.48
CA GLU A 500 -0.32 21.86 15.66
C GLU A 500 -1.03 20.77 14.86
N ILE A 501 -2.29 20.54 15.17
CA ILE A 501 -3.12 19.55 14.49
C ILE A 501 -4.35 20.23 13.92
N GLY A 502 -4.62 19.99 12.65
CA GLY A 502 -5.82 20.43 11.97
C GLY A 502 -6.46 19.28 11.20
N GLY A 503 -7.74 19.36 10.96
CA GLY A 503 -8.43 18.33 10.19
C GLY A 503 -9.93 18.54 10.09
N LYS A 504 -10.56 17.68 9.30
CA LYS A 504 -11.99 17.69 9.02
C LYS A 504 -12.58 16.30 9.14
N THR A 505 -13.66 16.20 9.89
CA THR A 505 -14.49 15.00 9.99
C THR A 505 -15.38 14.85 8.77
N GLY A 506 -15.65 13.61 8.40
CA GLY A 506 -16.68 13.26 7.42
C GLY A 506 -17.41 12.00 7.84
N THR A 507 -18.71 11.99 7.69
CA THR A 507 -19.55 10.81 7.85
C THR A 507 -20.46 10.73 6.64
N ALA A 508 -20.31 9.66 5.84
CA ALA A 508 -21.09 9.44 4.63
C ALA A 508 -21.81 8.08 4.71
N GLN A 509 -23.01 8.00 4.12
CA GLN A 509 -23.71 6.73 3.97
C GLN A 509 -23.15 5.96 2.77
N ILE A 510 -23.11 4.64 2.89
CA ILE A 510 -22.74 3.77 1.77
C ILE A 510 -23.92 3.70 0.80
N ALA A 511 -23.66 4.03 -0.47
CA ALA A 511 -24.63 3.90 -1.55
C ALA A 511 -24.41 2.60 -2.33
N ARG A 512 -25.48 1.84 -2.57
CA ARG A 512 -25.49 0.67 -3.47
C ARG A 512 -26.76 0.68 -4.31
N GLY A 513 -26.60 0.48 -5.63
CA GLY A 513 -27.74 0.42 -6.55
C GLY A 513 -28.63 1.66 -6.52
N GLY A 514 -28.04 2.86 -6.35
CA GLY A 514 -28.76 4.13 -6.29
C GLY A 514 -29.52 4.39 -4.99
N LYS A 515 -29.31 3.57 -3.95
CA LYS A 515 -29.93 3.73 -2.62
C LYS A 515 -28.88 3.85 -1.53
N TYR A 516 -29.15 4.71 -0.55
CA TYR A 516 -28.34 4.80 0.67
C TYR A 516 -28.72 3.70 1.65
N LEU A 517 -27.71 2.99 2.13
CA LEU A 517 -27.84 1.95 3.16
C LEU A 517 -27.69 2.57 4.55
N LYS A 518 -28.18 1.86 5.60
CA LYS A 518 -27.87 2.21 6.99
C LYS A 518 -26.46 1.73 7.38
N GLN A 519 -25.50 1.99 6.53
CA GLN A 519 -24.08 1.70 6.69
C GLN A 519 -23.31 2.98 6.38
N TYR A 520 -22.23 3.21 7.11
CA TYR A 520 -21.53 4.48 7.08
C TYR A 520 -20.04 4.32 6.82
N ILE A 521 -19.45 5.36 6.27
CA ILE A 521 -18.00 5.53 6.17
C ILE A 521 -17.66 6.77 6.96
N SER A 522 -16.83 6.60 7.99
CA SER A 522 -16.38 7.69 8.86
C SER A 522 -14.94 8.03 8.52
N SER A 523 -14.66 9.29 8.28
CA SER A 523 -13.34 9.74 7.85
C SER A 523 -12.85 10.93 8.66
N PHE A 524 -11.53 11.03 8.79
CA PHE A 524 -10.84 12.22 9.26
C PHE A 524 -9.58 12.44 8.44
N PHE A 525 -9.50 13.56 7.75
CA PHE A 525 -8.33 13.98 6.99
C PHE A 525 -7.79 15.27 7.56
N GLY A 526 -6.49 15.34 7.73
CA GLY A 526 -5.85 16.50 8.31
C GLY A 526 -4.35 16.44 8.26
N PHE A 527 -3.73 17.12 9.18
CA PHE A 527 -2.29 17.27 9.25
C PHE A 527 -1.81 17.47 10.67
N VAL A 528 -0.51 17.30 10.85
CA VAL A 528 0.21 17.58 12.10
C VAL A 528 1.55 18.20 11.79
N ASN A 529 1.92 19.19 12.57
CA ASN A 529 3.21 19.88 12.51
C ASN A 529 3.82 19.99 13.91
N ASP A 530 5.14 19.93 13.97
CA ASP A 530 5.93 20.29 15.15
C ASP A 530 6.80 21.53 14.88
N GLU A 531 7.54 21.98 15.86
CA GLU A 531 8.45 23.13 15.74
C GLU A 531 9.79 22.77 15.04
N HIS A 532 10.05 21.49 14.77
CA HIS A 532 11.25 20.98 14.14
C HIS A 532 11.09 20.74 12.63
N ASN A 533 10.11 21.39 11.98
CA ASN A 533 9.79 21.23 10.57
C ASN A 533 9.30 19.85 10.14
N ASN A 534 8.91 18.99 11.08
CA ASN A 534 8.19 17.76 10.72
C ASN A 534 6.73 18.09 10.42
N SER A 535 6.28 17.67 9.25
CA SER A 535 4.99 18.07 8.70
C SER A 535 4.36 16.90 7.94
N TYR A 536 3.23 16.39 8.44
CA TYR A 536 2.57 15.22 7.86
C TYR A 536 1.11 15.49 7.57
N THR A 537 0.65 15.01 6.41
CA THR A 537 -0.76 14.92 6.04
C THR A 537 -1.23 13.50 6.32
N ILE A 538 -2.30 13.37 7.09
CA ILE A 538 -2.78 12.08 7.58
C ILE A 538 -4.24 11.91 7.24
N GLY A 539 -4.62 10.74 6.78
CA GLY A 539 -6.00 10.34 6.55
C GLY A 539 -6.35 9.07 7.29
N VAL A 540 -7.59 9.01 7.77
CA VAL A 540 -8.20 7.83 8.37
C VAL A 540 -9.60 7.65 7.80
N THR A 541 -9.92 6.45 7.34
CA THR A 541 -11.26 6.07 6.91
C THR A 541 -11.66 4.77 7.58
N VAL A 542 -12.79 4.78 8.27
CA VAL A 542 -13.39 3.62 8.92
C VAL A 542 -14.64 3.21 8.14
N ILE A 543 -14.60 2.03 7.55
CA ILE A 543 -15.66 1.52 6.70
C ILE A 543 -16.62 0.68 7.54
N ASN A 544 -17.88 1.08 7.53
CA ASN A 544 -18.99 0.41 8.20
C ASN A 544 -18.75 0.11 9.70
N PRO A 545 -18.46 1.12 10.52
CA PRO A 545 -18.42 0.93 11.96
C PRO A 545 -19.82 0.64 12.52
N ILE A 546 -19.91 0.21 13.78
CA ILE A 546 -21.18 -0.01 14.47
C ILE A 546 -22.03 1.26 14.41
N SER A 547 -23.30 1.12 14.00
CA SER A 547 -24.27 2.22 13.87
C SER A 547 -25.60 1.92 14.57
N THR A 548 -25.69 0.81 15.30
CA THR A 548 -26.89 0.35 16.00
C THR A 548 -26.55 -0.21 17.38
N GLY A 549 -27.54 -0.38 18.24
CA GLY A 549 -27.35 -0.94 19.57
C GLY A 549 -26.67 0.03 20.55
N LYS A 550 -26.00 -0.51 21.58
CA LYS A 550 -25.40 0.26 22.66
C LYS A 550 -24.32 1.26 22.20
N ASN A 551 -23.55 0.90 21.17
CA ASN A 551 -22.44 1.68 20.63
C ASN A 551 -22.79 2.33 19.27
N TRP A 552 -24.07 2.64 19.04
CA TRP A 552 -24.57 3.19 17.78
C TRP A 552 -23.85 4.45 17.30
N TYR A 553 -23.25 5.21 18.20
CA TYR A 553 -22.55 6.47 17.92
C TYR A 553 -21.16 6.29 17.26
N TYR A 554 -20.66 5.07 17.11
CA TYR A 554 -19.36 4.82 16.46
C TYR A 554 -19.34 5.19 14.97
N TYR A 555 -20.51 5.30 14.33
CA TYR A 555 -20.55 5.79 12.95
C TYR A 555 -20.20 7.28 12.81
N TYR A 556 -20.27 8.07 13.89
CA TYR A 556 -19.74 9.43 13.88
C TYR A 556 -18.22 9.42 13.90
N ALA A 557 -17.61 10.19 13.00
CA ALA A 557 -16.15 10.26 12.89
C ALA A 557 -15.45 10.69 14.18
N SER A 558 -16.08 11.56 14.96
CA SER A 558 -15.56 12.00 16.27
C SER A 558 -15.35 10.86 17.28
N TRP A 559 -16.05 9.74 17.13
CA TRP A 559 -15.93 8.55 17.96
C TRP A 559 -15.20 7.38 17.33
N SER A 560 -14.82 7.49 16.05
CA SER A 560 -14.17 6.43 15.31
C SER A 560 -12.89 6.91 14.61
N ALA A 561 -13.00 7.60 13.48
CA ALA A 561 -11.83 8.02 12.70
C ALA A 561 -10.93 9.00 13.46
N VAL A 562 -11.48 9.93 14.25
CA VAL A 562 -10.69 10.93 14.99
C VAL A 562 -9.81 10.30 16.08
N PRO A 563 -10.31 9.38 16.93
CA PRO A 563 -9.45 8.65 17.86
C PRO A 563 -8.34 7.86 17.18
N VAL A 564 -8.61 7.22 16.04
CA VAL A 564 -7.59 6.50 15.26
C VAL A 564 -6.52 7.46 14.74
N PHE A 565 -6.93 8.63 14.22
CA PHE A 565 -5.99 9.67 13.80
C PHE A 565 -5.07 10.10 14.94
N LYS A 566 -5.60 10.31 16.12
CA LYS A 566 -4.80 10.65 17.32
C LYS A 566 -3.77 9.58 17.62
N GLU A 567 -4.13 8.31 17.54
CA GLU A 567 -3.20 7.19 17.74
C GLU A 567 -2.08 7.18 16.69
N MET A 568 -2.39 7.52 15.43
CA MET A 568 -1.36 7.64 14.39
C MET A 568 -0.34 8.72 14.75
N VAL A 569 -0.81 9.87 15.21
CA VAL A 569 0.06 10.96 15.66
C VAL A 569 0.89 10.54 16.87
N GLN A 570 0.29 9.87 17.83
CA GLN A 570 0.99 9.34 19.01
C GLN A 570 2.07 8.32 18.63
N ASN A 571 1.83 7.47 17.64
CA ASN A 571 2.83 6.53 17.13
C ASN A 571 4.00 7.28 16.44
N LEU A 572 3.73 8.37 15.74
CA LEU A 572 4.77 9.24 15.18
C LEU A 572 5.64 9.86 16.29
N VAL A 573 5.03 10.32 17.37
CA VAL A 573 5.74 10.85 18.54
C VAL A 573 6.58 9.75 19.22
N LYS A 574 5.99 8.60 19.43
CA LYS A 574 6.65 7.44 20.07
C LYS A 574 7.92 6.99 19.34
N LEU A 575 7.92 7.09 18.01
CA LEU A 575 9.03 6.67 17.16
C LEU A 575 9.92 7.85 16.71
N ASN A 576 9.79 9.01 17.34
CA ASN A 576 10.59 10.21 17.11
C ASN A 576 10.45 10.84 15.70
N TYR A 577 9.32 10.67 15.04
CA TYR A 577 8.99 11.39 13.80
C TYR A 577 8.37 12.77 14.07
N LEU A 578 7.84 12.97 15.27
CA LEU A 578 7.31 14.24 15.77
C LEU A 578 7.86 14.49 17.18
N VAL A 579 8.13 15.75 17.48
CA VAL A 579 8.61 16.20 18.79
C VAL A 579 7.64 17.26 19.32
N PRO A 580 6.73 16.91 20.25
CA PRO A 580 5.84 17.87 20.89
C PRO A 580 6.65 18.92 21.68
N LYS A 581 6.17 20.17 21.66
CA LYS A 581 6.73 21.21 22.52
C LYS A 581 6.44 20.87 23.97
N GLU A 582 7.48 20.80 24.79
CA GLU A 582 7.34 20.69 26.24
C GLU A 582 6.90 22.04 26.81
N ASP A 583 5.79 22.07 27.54
CA ASP A 583 5.45 23.23 28.36
C ASP A 583 6.54 23.36 29.45
N ILE A 584 7.30 24.43 29.38
CA ILE A 584 8.20 24.82 30.47
C ILE A 584 7.28 25.21 31.63
N ILE A 585 7.08 24.28 32.55
CA ILE A 585 6.46 24.60 33.85
C ILE A 585 7.43 25.53 34.54
N LEU A 586 7.22 26.83 34.40
CA LEU A 586 7.83 27.82 35.28
C LEU A 586 7.25 27.54 36.67
N GLU A 587 7.99 26.77 37.47
CA GLU A 587 7.76 26.73 38.91
C GLU A 587 7.81 28.17 39.41
N LYS A 588 6.64 28.72 39.71
CA LYS A 588 6.56 29.95 40.49
C LYS A 588 7.15 29.64 41.84
N LYS A 589 8.39 30.06 42.05
CA LYS A 589 9.00 30.22 43.38
C LYS A 589 8.28 31.32 44.14
#